data_32fbd86807e88d743f102144c1daea35
#
_entry.id   32fbd86807e88d743f102144c1daea35
#
_cell.length_a   1.000
_cell.length_b   1.000
_cell.length_c   1.000
_cell.angle_alpha   90.00
_cell.angle_beta   90.00
_cell.angle_gamma   90.00
#
_symmetry.space_group_name_H-M   'P 1'
#
loop_
_entity.id
_entity.type
_entity.pdbx_description
1 polymer ?
#
loop_
_entity_poly.entity_id
_entity_poly.type
_entity_poly.pdbx_seq_one_letter_code
_entity_poly.pdbx_strand_id
1 'polypeptide(L)'
;MINLIFFNIFLLYKMVEKVLATYFEDKIGMRDNDLYDGGMYYAELSNDPKKKDFKALGGLKNGHKLKITYNGVSVIASKGDVGAGGPKHPKIDLHINLAKALGFTNGLDYVTIEDA
;
A
#
# COMPACT_ATOMS: atom_id res chain seq x y z
N MET A 1 35.77 -2.87 -11.61
CA MET A 1 35.68 -2.50 -10.20
C MET A 1 34.73 -1.35 -9.93
N ILE A 2 34.82 -0.27 -10.67
CA ILE A 2 33.90 0.87 -10.56
C ILE A 2 32.44 0.44 -10.82
N ASN A 3 32.22 -0.40 -11.83
CA ASN A 3 30.88 -0.90 -12.16
C ASN A 3 30.28 -1.76 -11.03
N LEU A 4 31.10 -2.53 -10.33
CA LEU A 4 30.65 -3.37 -9.23
C LEU A 4 30.21 -2.52 -8.04
N ILE A 5 30.94 -1.47 -7.71
CA ILE A 5 30.59 -0.56 -6.62
C ILE A 5 29.29 0.18 -6.96
N PHE A 6 29.15 0.65 -8.17
CA PHE A 6 27.93 1.31 -8.64
C PHE A 6 26.72 0.37 -8.58
N PHE A 7 26.90 -0.89 -9.00
CA PHE A 7 25.86 -1.90 -8.93
C PHE A 7 25.42 -2.18 -7.49
N ASN A 8 26.35 -2.28 -6.55
CA ASN A 8 26.02 -2.48 -5.14
C ASN A 8 25.22 -1.30 -4.56
N ILE A 9 25.57 -0.08 -4.89
CA ILE A 9 24.81 1.11 -4.49
C ILE A 9 23.38 1.04 -5.02
N PHE A 10 23.21 0.65 -6.28
CA PHE A 10 21.91 0.51 -6.91
C PHE A 10 21.04 -0.55 -6.19
N LEU A 11 21.62 -1.71 -5.83
CA LEU A 11 20.91 -2.78 -5.12
C LEU A 11 20.48 -2.37 -3.70
N LEU A 12 21.23 -1.48 -3.05
CA LEU A 12 20.89 -0.98 -1.72
C LEU A 12 19.83 0.13 -1.76
N TYR A 13 19.57 0.69 -2.92
CA TYR A 13 18.60 1.75 -3.07
C TYR A 13 17.18 1.19 -3.06
N LYS A 14 16.40 1.55 -2.04
CA LYS A 14 14.99 1.18 -1.97
C LYS A 14 14.17 2.09 -2.86
N MET A 15 13.33 1.49 -3.68
CA MET A 15 12.38 2.23 -4.51
C MET A 15 11.31 2.85 -3.61
N VAL A 16 11.17 4.17 -3.70
CA VAL A 16 10.08 4.91 -3.08
C VAL A 16 9.14 5.36 -4.17
N GLU A 17 7.87 5.04 -4.03
CA GLU A 17 6.86 5.33 -5.03
C GLU A 17 5.74 6.18 -4.42
N LYS A 18 5.31 7.20 -5.15
CA LYS A 18 4.15 8.02 -4.79
C LYS A 18 2.92 7.46 -5.48
N VAL A 19 1.92 7.07 -4.71
CA VAL A 19 0.73 6.40 -5.22
C VAL A 19 -0.55 7.04 -4.68
N LEU A 20 -1.60 6.99 -5.47
CA LEU A 20 -2.91 7.49 -5.07
C LEU A 20 -3.56 6.49 -4.13
N ALA A 21 -4.11 6.97 -3.03
CA ALA A 21 -4.68 6.16 -1.96
C ALA A 21 -6.11 6.58 -1.62
N THR A 22 -6.89 5.60 -1.22
CA THR A 22 -8.20 5.73 -0.59
C THR A 22 -8.16 5.10 0.81
N TYR A 23 -9.28 5.04 1.53
CA TYR A 23 -9.35 4.28 2.79
C TYR A 23 -10.66 3.50 2.89
N PHE A 24 -10.67 2.47 3.74
CA PHE A 24 -11.82 1.58 3.95
C PHE A 24 -11.95 1.18 5.42
N GLU A 25 -13.15 0.69 5.80
CA GLU A 25 -13.48 0.38 7.21
C GLU A 25 -13.80 -1.09 7.46
N ASP A 26 -13.69 -1.97 6.47
CA ASP A 26 -14.03 -3.38 6.60
C ASP A 26 -13.22 -4.07 7.70
N LYS A 27 -13.87 -4.96 8.45
CA LYS A 27 -13.24 -5.76 9.49
C LYS A 27 -12.74 -7.10 8.99
N ILE A 28 -13.19 -7.53 7.81
CA ILE A 28 -12.80 -8.78 7.18
C ILE A 28 -11.99 -8.45 5.95
N GLY A 29 -10.80 -9.01 5.87
CA GLY A 29 -9.90 -8.84 4.74
C GLY A 29 -10.13 -9.89 3.67
N MET A 30 -9.13 -10.05 2.83
CA MET A 30 -9.14 -10.95 1.69
C MET A 30 -9.45 -12.39 2.12
N ARG A 31 -10.37 -13.06 1.37
CA ARG A 31 -10.74 -14.47 1.59
C ARG A 31 -11.25 -14.72 3.01
N ASP A 32 -12.06 -13.81 3.54
CA ASP A 32 -12.65 -13.91 4.87
C ASP A 32 -11.64 -13.97 6.02
N ASN A 33 -10.39 -13.53 5.78
CA ASN A 33 -9.43 -13.35 6.85
C ASN A 33 -9.80 -12.17 7.74
N ASP A 34 -9.88 -12.39 9.03
CA ASP A 34 -10.10 -11.32 9.98
C ASP A 34 -8.89 -10.40 10.05
N LEU A 35 -9.14 -9.11 10.05
CA LEU A 35 -8.12 -8.11 10.34
C LEU A 35 -8.09 -7.86 11.83
N TYR A 36 -6.91 -7.83 12.43
CA TYR A 36 -6.80 -7.56 13.85
C TYR A 36 -7.39 -6.21 14.19
N ASP A 37 -8.13 -6.14 15.27
CA ASP A 37 -8.54 -4.89 15.85
C ASP A 37 -7.29 -4.07 16.21
N GLY A 38 -7.22 -2.83 15.70
CA GLY A 38 -6.03 -1.99 15.86
C GLY A 38 -4.86 -2.32 14.93
N GLY A 39 -4.96 -3.34 14.07
CA GLY A 39 -3.91 -3.70 13.11
C GLY A 39 -3.77 -2.68 11.99
N MET A 40 -2.56 -2.60 11.42
CA MET A 40 -2.23 -1.70 10.32
C MET A 40 -2.23 -2.48 9.01
N TYR A 41 -3.26 -2.26 8.18
CA TYR A 41 -3.47 -3.00 6.95
C TYR A 41 -3.74 -2.10 5.76
N TYR A 42 -3.35 -2.57 4.58
CA TYR A 42 -3.74 -1.97 3.30
C TYR A 42 -4.27 -3.03 2.36
N ALA A 43 -5.04 -2.60 1.37
CA ALA A 43 -5.46 -3.42 0.26
C ALA A 43 -4.72 -2.98 -1.01
N GLU A 44 -4.31 -3.95 -1.82
CA GLU A 44 -3.80 -3.67 -3.16
C GLU A 44 -4.97 -3.59 -4.13
N LEU A 45 -5.04 -2.49 -4.88
CA LEU A 45 -6.12 -2.26 -5.83
C LEU A 45 -5.73 -2.74 -7.23
N SER A 46 -6.61 -2.51 -8.20
CA SER A 46 -6.42 -2.98 -9.56
C SER A 46 -5.83 -1.88 -10.45
N ASN A 47 -5.03 -2.24 -11.44
CA ASN A 47 -4.65 -1.34 -12.51
C ASN A 47 -5.87 -0.93 -13.34
N ASP A 48 -6.75 -1.90 -13.62
CA ASP A 48 -8.00 -1.69 -14.29
C ASP A 48 -9.14 -2.16 -13.39
N PRO A 49 -9.97 -1.25 -12.83
CA PRO A 49 -11.07 -1.61 -11.95
C PRO A 49 -12.08 -2.58 -12.58
N LYS A 50 -12.25 -2.51 -13.90
CA LYS A 50 -13.17 -3.39 -14.61
C LYS A 50 -12.67 -4.82 -14.70
N LYS A 51 -11.34 -5.00 -14.78
CA LYS A 51 -10.71 -6.32 -14.85
C LYS A 51 -10.50 -6.95 -13.48
N LYS A 52 -10.50 -6.14 -12.41
CA LYS A 52 -10.25 -6.61 -11.05
C LYS A 52 -8.98 -7.44 -10.96
N ASP A 53 -7.89 -6.91 -11.52
CA ASP A 53 -6.62 -7.64 -11.59
C ASP A 53 -5.84 -7.64 -10.26
N PHE A 54 -6.13 -6.71 -9.35
CA PHE A 54 -5.53 -6.58 -8.01
C PHE A 54 -4.01 -6.45 -8.01
N LYS A 55 -3.45 -5.84 -9.04
CA LYS A 55 -2.01 -5.77 -9.29
C LYS A 55 -1.49 -4.34 -9.45
N ALA A 56 -2.16 -3.36 -8.88
CA ALA A 56 -1.72 -1.96 -9.00
C ALA A 56 -0.33 -1.73 -8.39
N LEU A 57 0.09 -2.55 -7.43
CA LEU A 57 1.41 -2.52 -6.79
C LEU A 57 2.31 -3.69 -7.25
N GLY A 58 1.96 -4.35 -8.34
CA GLY A 58 2.73 -5.47 -8.89
C GLY A 58 2.28 -6.85 -8.43
N GLY A 59 1.20 -6.95 -7.68
CA GLY A 59 0.70 -8.23 -7.17
C GLY A 59 1.47 -8.70 -5.94
N LEU A 60 1.49 -7.88 -4.90
CA LEU A 60 2.17 -8.19 -3.65
C LEU A 60 1.52 -9.38 -2.95
N LYS A 61 2.31 -10.16 -2.23
CA LYS A 61 1.81 -11.29 -1.44
C LYS A 61 1.01 -10.79 -0.25
N ASN A 62 0.02 -11.57 0.18
CA ASN A 62 -0.68 -11.32 1.44
C ASN A 62 0.33 -11.25 2.59
N GLY A 63 0.18 -10.26 3.46
CA GLY A 63 1.11 -10.02 4.54
C GLY A 63 2.34 -9.18 4.16
N HIS A 64 2.54 -8.84 2.88
CA HIS A 64 3.67 -8.02 2.44
C HIS A 64 3.67 -6.68 3.17
N LYS A 65 4.81 -6.32 3.76
CA LYS A 65 4.94 -5.10 4.55
C LYS A 65 5.45 -3.95 3.70
N LEU A 66 4.74 -2.85 3.77
CA LEU A 66 5.15 -1.57 3.20
C LEU A 66 5.32 -0.54 4.32
N LYS A 67 6.30 0.33 4.16
CA LYS A 67 6.37 1.58 4.91
C LYS A 67 5.61 2.62 4.12
N ILE A 68 4.54 3.13 4.70
CA ILE A 68 3.65 4.11 4.09
C ILE A 68 3.86 5.45 4.79
N THR A 69 4.08 6.49 4.03
CA THR A 69 4.36 7.84 4.56
C THR A 69 3.35 8.83 4.01
N TYR A 70 2.80 9.64 4.90
CA TYR A 70 1.86 10.71 4.58
C TYR A 70 2.15 11.92 5.47
N ASN A 71 2.40 13.08 4.85
CA ASN A 71 2.70 14.33 5.57
C ASN A 71 3.77 14.16 6.67
N GLY A 72 4.83 13.43 6.36
CA GLY A 72 5.95 13.21 7.29
C GLY A 72 5.74 12.13 8.34
N VAL A 73 4.56 11.51 8.39
CA VAL A 73 4.27 10.39 9.29
C VAL A 73 4.41 9.08 8.53
N SER A 74 5.16 8.14 9.09
CA SER A 74 5.37 6.81 8.49
C SER A 74 4.83 5.72 9.38
N VAL A 75 4.16 4.74 8.78
CA VAL A 75 3.63 3.55 9.46
C VAL A 75 3.94 2.33 8.60
N ILE A 76 4.36 1.23 9.23
CA ILE A 76 4.52 -0.05 8.55
C ILE A 76 3.18 -0.79 8.60
N ALA A 77 2.71 -1.22 7.45
CA ALA A 77 1.43 -1.90 7.30
C ALA A 77 1.59 -3.16 6.45
N SER A 78 0.72 -4.12 6.70
CA SER A 78 0.69 -5.40 5.98
C SER A 78 -0.45 -5.46 5.00
N LYS A 79 -0.23 -6.09 3.84
CA LYS A 79 -1.32 -6.35 2.91
C LYS A 79 -2.31 -7.32 3.53
N GLY A 80 -3.56 -6.88 3.73
CA GLY A 80 -4.63 -7.69 4.32
C GLY A 80 -5.82 -7.90 3.39
N ASP A 81 -5.84 -7.26 2.22
CA ASP A 81 -6.98 -7.32 1.32
C ASP A 81 -6.58 -6.94 -0.12
N VAL A 82 -7.54 -7.09 -1.02
CA VAL A 82 -7.49 -6.61 -2.40
C VAL A 82 -8.79 -5.89 -2.72
N GLY A 83 -8.77 -5.01 -3.71
CA GLY A 83 -9.95 -4.27 -4.13
C GLY A 83 -9.93 -3.94 -5.61
N ALA A 84 -11.10 -3.71 -6.17
CA ALA A 84 -11.24 -3.37 -7.59
C ALA A 84 -10.63 -2.02 -7.93
N GLY A 85 -10.63 -1.08 -6.99
CA GLY A 85 -10.25 0.30 -7.23
C GLY A 85 -11.45 1.16 -7.67
N GLY A 86 -11.18 2.28 -8.29
CA GLY A 86 -12.23 3.22 -8.66
C GLY A 86 -11.87 4.11 -9.84
N PRO A 87 -12.75 5.09 -10.17
CA PRO A 87 -12.64 5.88 -11.40
C PRO A 87 -11.33 6.67 -11.55
N LYS A 88 -10.70 7.06 -10.46
CA LYS A 88 -9.44 7.80 -10.48
C LYS A 88 -8.22 6.89 -10.37
N HIS A 89 -8.42 5.59 -10.47
CA HIS A 89 -7.38 4.56 -10.44
C HIS A 89 -6.45 4.68 -9.21
N PRO A 90 -6.99 4.73 -7.97
CA PRO A 90 -6.12 4.60 -6.81
C PRO A 90 -5.43 3.25 -6.84
N LYS A 91 -4.23 3.18 -6.28
CA LYS A 91 -3.41 1.96 -6.27
C LYS A 91 -3.47 1.22 -4.95
N ILE A 92 -3.75 1.92 -3.87
CA ILE A 92 -3.75 1.39 -2.52
C ILE A 92 -4.98 1.90 -1.76
N ASP A 93 -5.55 1.04 -0.92
CA ASP A 93 -6.66 1.38 -0.05
C ASP A 93 -6.22 1.14 1.39
N LEU A 94 -6.26 2.18 2.21
CA LEU A 94 -5.76 2.15 3.58
C LEU A 94 -6.89 1.74 4.53
N HIS A 95 -6.69 0.70 5.32
CA HIS A 95 -7.64 0.39 6.39
C HIS A 95 -7.76 1.59 7.34
N ILE A 96 -8.95 1.81 7.90
CA ILE A 96 -9.25 2.99 8.71
C ILE A 96 -8.25 3.21 9.86
N ASN A 97 -7.77 2.16 10.50
CA ASN A 97 -6.79 2.27 11.57
C ASN A 97 -5.46 2.85 11.07
N LEU A 98 -5.01 2.37 9.92
CA LEU A 98 -3.82 2.87 9.26
C LEU A 98 -4.00 4.32 8.81
N ALA A 99 -5.14 4.63 8.21
CA ALA A 99 -5.45 6.00 7.78
C ALA A 99 -5.42 6.96 8.96
N LYS A 100 -6.01 6.59 10.08
CA LYS A 100 -5.99 7.40 11.32
C LYS A 100 -4.57 7.58 11.86
N ALA A 101 -3.77 6.52 11.86
CA ALA A 101 -2.38 6.58 12.33
C ALA A 101 -1.52 7.52 11.48
N LEU A 102 -1.79 7.59 10.18
CA LEU A 102 -1.09 8.48 9.24
C LEU A 102 -1.63 9.92 9.25
N GLY A 103 -2.78 10.18 9.87
CA GLY A 103 -3.48 11.45 9.74
C GLY A 103 -4.12 11.63 8.35
N PHE A 104 -4.41 10.53 7.66
CA PHE A 104 -5.01 10.53 6.33
C PHE A 104 -6.53 10.70 6.47
N THR A 105 -7.02 11.91 6.27
CA THR A 105 -8.44 12.26 6.45
C THR A 105 -9.16 12.54 5.14
N ASN A 106 -8.43 12.70 4.05
CA ASN A 106 -9.02 12.88 2.72
C ASN A 106 -9.51 11.54 2.19
N GLY A 107 -10.61 11.56 1.43
CA GLY A 107 -11.09 10.35 0.77
C GLY A 107 -10.20 9.87 -0.36
N LEU A 108 -9.34 10.74 -0.88
CA LEU A 108 -8.44 10.47 -2.00
C LEU A 108 -7.25 11.41 -1.92
N ASP A 109 -6.03 10.88 -1.79
CA ASP A 109 -4.80 11.67 -1.77
C ASP A 109 -3.61 10.75 -2.03
N TYR A 110 -2.43 11.34 -2.21
CA TYR A 110 -1.20 10.59 -2.46
C TYR A 110 -0.49 10.24 -1.16
N VAL A 111 0.07 9.05 -1.12
CA VAL A 111 1.02 8.60 -0.09
C VAL A 111 2.29 8.12 -0.78
N THR A 112 3.39 8.05 -0.04
CA THR A 112 4.58 7.36 -0.54
C THR A 112 4.67 5.98 0.09
N ILE A 113 5.12 5.01 -0.71
CA ILE A 113 5.30 3.63 -0.26
C ILE A 113 6.72 3.16 -0.57
N GLU A 114 7.23 2.31 0.27
CA GLU A 114 8.48 1.57 0.04
C GLU A 114 8.42 0.25 0.79
N ASP A 115 9.20 -0.74 0.36
CA ASP A 115 9.29 -2.01 1.09
C ASP A 115 9.85 -1.77 2.49
N ALA A 116 9.25 -2.43 3.46
CA ALA A 116 9.65 -2.33 4.85
C ALA A 116 10.56 -3.49 5.28
#